data_d28a9126b7e94e4cf6cc2c6b59d61e04
#
_entry.id   d28a9126b7e94e4cf6cc2c6b59d61e04
#
_cell.length_a   1.000
_cell.length_b   1.000
_cell.length_c   1.000
_cell.angle_alpha   90.00
_cell.angle_beta   90.00
_cell.angle_gamma   90.00
#
_symmetry.space_group_name_H-M   'P 1'
#
loop_
_entity.id
_entity.type
_entity.pdbx_description
1 polymer ?
#
loop_
_entity_poly.entity_id
_entity_poly.type
_entity_poly.pdbx_seq_one_letter_code
_entity_poly.pdbx_strand_id
1 'polypeptide(L)'
;VSWAGDVYKRQYSIWLQIELAAAEAMEKMNIIPKGVSKKVRSKAKIDVKRILQIEEKVKHDVIAFLTSITEKVGKDARYLHKGLTSSDVLDTCFNLQLKQSGKILLKDIDQLLASIKRQAIKHKYTLCIGRSHGIHAEPITFGLKLLTFHQEFLRNKRRLLNSIKEIST
;
A
#
# COMPACT_ATOMS: atom_id res chain seq x y z
N VAL A 1 11.50 -18.93 -1.59
CA VAL A 1 11.10 -17.63 -1.01
C VAL A 1 9.66 -17.77 -0.57
N SER A 2 9.40 -17.66 0.75
CA SER A 2 8.04 -17.74 1.27
C SER A 2 7.33 -16.41 0.98
N TRP A 3 6.26 -16.44 0.17
CA TRP A 3 5.43 -15.29 -0.14
C TRP A 3 4.97 -14.52 1.13
N ALA A 4 4.63 -15.25 2.20
CA ALA A 4 4.29 -14.68 3.50
C ALA A 4 5.46 -13.88 4.12
N GLY A 5 6.71 -14.35 3.98
CA GLY A 5 7.88 -13.65 4.50
C GLY A 5 8.10 -12.28 3.87
N ASP A 6 7.82 -12.11 2.58
CA ASP A 6 7.94 -10.83 1.88
C ASP A 6 6.85 -9.83 2.28
N VAL A 7 5.61 -10.31 2.52
CA VAL A 7 4.50 -9.49 3.02
C VAL A 7 4.83 -8.94 4.41
N TYR A 8 5.22 -9.80 5.36
CA TYR A 8 5.60 -9.36 6.71
C TYR A 8 6.79 -8.41 6.70
N LYS A 9 7.81 -8.70 5.89
CA LYS A 9 8.99 -7.83 5.75
C LYS A 9 8.58 -6.43 5.27
N ARG A 10 7.65 -6.33 4.33
CA ARG A 10 7.12 -5.06 3.86
C ARG A 10 6.39 -4.31 4.96
N GLN A 11 5.49 -4.99 5.68
CA GLN A 11 4.74 -4.42 6.79
C GLN A 11 5.66 -3.86 7.87
N TYR A 12 6.57 -4.67 8.39
CA TYR A 12 7.51 -4.24 9.44
C TYR A 12 8.47 -3.13 8.97
N SER A 13 8.80 -3.10 7.67
CA SER A 13 9.58 -1.99 7.12
C SER A 13 8.82 -0.66 7.18
N ILE A 14 7.51 -0.68 6.97
CA ILE A 14 6.65 0.50 7.10
C ILE A 14 6.51 0.88 8.58
N TRP A 15 6.33 -0.09 9.49
CA TRP A 15 6.28 0.18 10.92
C TRP A 15 7.53 0.89 11.40
N LEU A 16 8.71 0.42 10.95
CA LEU A 16 9.98 1.10 11.28
C LEU A 16 10.03 2.54 10.74
N GLN A 17 9.51 2.78 9.55
CA GLN A 17 9.43 4.14 8.98
C GLN A 17 8.53 5.05 9.81
N ILE A 18 7.39 4.56 10.30
CA ILE A 18 6.47 5.33 11.14
C ILE A 18 7.13 5.67 12.47
N GLU A 19 7.73 4.69 13.15
CA GLU A 19 8.45 4.89 14.40
C GLU A 19 9.61 5.90 14.26
N LEU A 20 10.34 5.81 13.16
CA LEU A 20 11.43 6.76 12.88
C LEU A 20 10.90 8.16 12.58
N ALA A 21 9.79 8.31 11.86
CA ALA A 21 9.17 9.60 11.60
C ALA A 21 8.68 10.27 12.89
N ALA A 22 8.07 9.48 13.78
CA ALA A 22 7.65 9.95 15.10
C ALA A 22 8.88 10.40 15.95
N ALA A 23 9.94 9.58 15.97
CA ALA A 23 11.18 9.92 16.66
C ALA A 23 11.83 11.20 16.10
N GLU A 24 11.88 11.36 14.76
CA GLU A 24 12.39 12.58 14.12
C GLU A 24 11.57 13.84 14.51
N ALA A 25 10.25 13.73 14.60
CA ALA A 25 9.40 14.81 15.07
C ALA A 25 9.69 15.15 16.52
N MET A 26 9.83 14.17 17.40
CA MET A 26 10.15 14.37 18.81
C MET A 26 11.55 14.97 19.03
N GLU A 27 12.54 14.60 18.18
CA GLU A 27 13.86 15.24 18.18
C GLU A 27 13.77 16.74 17.86
N LYS A 28 12.97 17.10 16.85
CA LYS A 28 12.74 18.51 16.48
C LYS A 28 12.07 19.31 17.60
N MET A 29 11.19 18.67 18.36
CA MET A 29 10.51 19.25 19.51
C MET A 29 11.35 19.20 20.80
N ASN A 30 12.57 18.64 20.76
CA ASN A 30 13.44 18.42 21.93
C ASN A 30 12.81 17.55 23.02
N ILE A 31 11.88 16.65 22.68
CA ILE A 31 11.25 15.68 23.59
C ILE A 31 12.16 14.46 23.82
N ILE A 32 12.97 14.10 22.81
CA ILE A 32 14.01 13.07 22.89
C ILE A 32 15.35 13.65 22.42
N PRO A 33 16.48 13.01 22.76
CA PRO A 33 17.80 13.48 22.34
C PRO A 33 17.94 13.48 20.81
N LYS A 34 18.62 14.48 20.28
CA LYS A 34 18.92 14.58 18.84
C LYS A 34 19.80 13.42 18.37
N GLY A 35 19.53 12.90 17.17
CA GLY A 35 20.30 11.85 16.53
C GLY A 35 19.89 10.41 16.88
N VAL A 36 18.87 10.22 17.70
CA VAL A 36 18.30 8.88 18.00
C VAL A 36 17.76 8.23 16.73
N SER A 37 16.94 8.92 15.95
CA SER A 37 16.37 8.39 14.69
C SER A 37 17.46 7.94 13.71
N LYS A 38 18.53 8.73 13.56
CA LYS A 38 19.68 8.38 12.72
C LYS A 38 20.39 7.12 13.21
N LYS A 39 20.62 7.00 14.51
CA LYS A 39 21.26 5.80 15.11
C LYS A 39 20.39 4.56 14.96
N VAL A 40 19.08 4.70 15.23
CA VAL A 40 18.13 3.59 15.04
C VAL A 40 18.12 3.16 13.58
N ARG A 41 17.98 4.09 12.64
CA ARG A 41 17.95 3.82 11.18
C ARG A 41 19.20 3.08 10.71
N SER A 42 20.37 3.40 11.24
CA SER A 42 21.64 2.77 10.84
C SER A 42 21.83 1.34 11.36
N LYS A 43 21.20 1.00 12.49
CA LYS A 43 21.37 -0.30 13.16
C LYS A 43 20.18 -1.24 13.03
N ALA A 44 18.97 -0.70 12.85
CA ALA A 44 17.76 -1.50 12.76
C ALA A 44 17.79 -2.46 11.57
N LYS A 45 17.42 -3.71 11.83
CA LYS A 45 17.25 -4.75 10.79
C LYS A 45 15.95 -5.48 11.04
N ILE A 46 15.17 -5.65 10.00
CA ILE A 46 13.92 -6.42 10.05
C ILE A 46 14.25 -7.90 9.96
N ASP A 47 13.98 -8.62 11.02
CA ASP A 47 14.12 -10.08 11.13
C ASP A 47 12.75 -10.69 11.44
N VAL A 48 12.03 -11.06 10.37
CA VAL A 48 10.66 -11.59 10.45
C VAL A 48 10.59 -12.83 11.35
N LYS A 49 11.56 -13.76 11.22
CA LYS A 49 11.58 -14.97 12.03
C LYS A 49 11.71 -14.65 13.52
N ARG A 50 12.61 -13.71 13.85
CA ARG A 50 12.81 -13.29 15.23
C ARG A 50 11.59 -12.60 15.81
N ILE A 51 10.92 -11.73 15.03
CA ILE A 51 9.69 -11.05 15.45
C ILE A 51 8.62 -12.09 15.79
N LEU A 52 8.36 -13.06 14.91
CA LEU A 52 7.36 -14.10 15.14
C LEU A 52 7.68 -14.96 16.37
N GLN A 53 8.96 -15.32 16.59
CA GLN A 53 9.37 -16.06 17.81
C GLN A 53 9.12 -15.26 19.09
N ILE A 54 9.32 -13.94 19.07
CA ILE A 54 9.02 -13.09 20.21
C ILE A 54 7.52 -12.98 20.43
N GLU A 55 6.75 -12.81 19.33
CA GLU A 55 5.30 -12.69 19.37
C GLU A 55 4.62 -13.92 19.97
N GLU A 56 5.12 -15.13 19.68
CA GLU A 56 4.64 -16.36 20.31
C GLU A 56 4.67 -16.31 21.85
N LYS A 57 5.63 -15.57 22.42
CA LYS A 57 5.82 -15.42 23.86
C LYS A 57 5.02 -14.25 24.44
N VAL A 58 5.15 -13.07 23.80
CA VAL A 58 4.55 -11.85 24.34
C VAL A 58 3.09 -11.65 23.92
N LYS A 59 2.60 -12.40 22.92
CA LYS A 59 1.23 -12.35 22.38
C LYS A 59 0.79 -10.96 21.97
N HIS A 60 1.75 -10.16 21.43
CA HIS A 60 1.50 -8.81 20.99
C HIS A 60 2.49 -8.44 19.87
N ASP A 61 1.98 -8.14 18.69
CA ASP A 61 2.72 -7.94 17.44
C ASP A 61 3.65 -6.72 17.49
N VAL A 62 3.14 -5.54 17.87
CA VAL A 62 3.95 -4.30 17.93
C VAL A 62 5.06 -4.41 18.98
N ILE A 63 4.77 -5.01 20.15
CA ILE A 63 5.78 -5.25 21.18
C ILE A 63 6.84 -6.22 20.69
N ALA A 64 6.46 -7.28 19.99
CA ALA A 64 7.39 -8.23 19.40
C ALA A 64 8.33 -7.56 18.37
N PHE A 65 7.75 -6.73 17.50
CA PHE A 65 8.51 -5.94 16.54
C PHE A 65 9.52 -5.01 17.23
N LEU A 66 9.07 -4.19 18.18
CA LEU A 66 9.91 -3.24 18.92
C LEU A 66 11.02 -3.96 19.71
N THR A 67 10.71 -5.11 20.30
CA THR A 67 11.71 -5.95 21.01
C THR A 67 12.80 -6.43 20.05
N SER A 68 12.42 -6.94 18.89
CA SER A 68 13.37 -7.38 17.86
C SER A 68 14.27 -6.23 17.37
N ILE A 69 13.72 -5.02 17.21
CA ILE A 69 14.50 -3.82 16.86
C ILE A 69 15.44 -3.45 18.01
N THR A 70 14.98 -3.50 19.26
CA THR A 70 15.77 -3.18 20.45
C THR A 70 16.98 -4.09 20.59
N GLU A 71 16.85 -5.39 20.29
CA GLU A 71 17.97 -6.35 20.30
C GLU A 71 19.13 -5.93 19.36
N LYS A 72 18.84 -5.23 18.27
CA LYS A 72 19.81 -4.80 17.27
C LYS A 72 20.35 -3.39 17.53
N VAL A 73 19.50 -2.50 18.01
CA VAL A 73 19.80 -1.07 18.21
C VAL A 73 20.40 -0.79 19.58
N GLY A 74 19.95 -1.50 20.62
CA GLY A 74 20.36 -1.30 22.00
C GLY A 74 19.64 -0.13 22.67
N LYS A 75 20.33 0.58 23.56
CA LYS A 75 19.76 1.59 24.47
C LYS A 75 18.99 2.73 23.77
N ASP A 76 19.35 3.08 22.55
CA ASP A 76 18.68 4.16 21.81
C ASP A 76 17.23 3.78 21.38
N ALA A 77 16.92 2.48 21.30
CA ALA A 77 15.60 1.99 20.95
C ALA A 77 14.49 2.33 21.99
N ARG A 78 14.88 2.66 23.25
CA ARG A 78 13.94 3.08 24.31
C ARG A 78 13.12 4.34 23.98
N TYR A 79 13.54 5.07 22.97
CA TYR A 79 12.84 6.28 22.52
C TYR A 79 11.81 6.00 21.41
N LEU A 80 11.82 4.79 20.84
CA LEU A 80 10.76 4.36 19.91
C LEU A 80 9.44 4.16 20.65
N HIS A 81 8.35 4.27 19.93
CA HIS A 81 6.97 4.09 20.42
C HIS A 81 6.59 5.02 21.59
N LYS A 82 7.36 6.07 21.83
CA LYS A 82 7.08 7.02 22.91
C LYS A 82 5.87 7.86 22.55
N GLY A 83 4.81 7.77 23.37
CA GLY A 83 3.58 8.51 23.17
C GLY A 83 2.69 8.00 22.02
N LEU A 84 3.02 6.84 21.45
CA LEU A 84 2.21 6.15 20.44
C LEU A 84 1.42 4.99 21.07
N THR A 85 0.32 4.64 20.44
CA THR A 85 -0.36 3.35 20.66
C THR A 85 -0.15 2.45 19.44
N SER A 86 -0.45 1.15 19.59
CA SER A 86 -0.36 0.19 18.48
C SER A 86 -1.16 0.63 17.25
N SER A 87 -2.37 1.17 17.45
CA SER A 87 -3.23 1.64 16.34
C SER A 87 -2.60 2.77 15.54
N ASP A 88 -1.81 3.66 16.14
CA ASP A 88 -1.09 4.71 15.41
C ASP A 88 -0.14 4.12 14.37
N VAL A 89 0.48 2.99 14.68
CA VAL A 89 1.40 2.28 13.77
C VAL A 89 0.63 1.42 12.77
N LEU A 90 -0.38 0.66 13.24
CA LEU A 90 -1.13 -0.29 12.43
C LEU A 90 -1.97 0.42 11.36
N ASP A 91 -2.75 1.42 11.74
CA ASP A 91 -3.67 2.11 10.84
C ASP A 91 -2.89 2.97 9.83
N THR A 92 -1.85 3.67 10.28
CA THR A 92 -0.96 4.42 9.38
C THR A 92 -0.25 3.49 8.38
N CYS A 93 0.21 2.32 8.84
CA CYS A 93 0.80 1.31 7.98
C CYS A 93 -0.20 0.82 6.93
N PHE A 94 -1.41 0.48 7.34
CA PHE A 94 -2.46 0.00 6.44
C PHE A 94 -2.80 1.04 5.37
N ASN A 95 -2.98 2.30 5.74
CA ASN A 95 -3.24 3.38 4.79
C ASN A 95 -2.09 3.58 3.81
N LEU A 96 -0.84 3.48 4.26
CA LEU A 96 0.33 3.53 3.37
C LEU A 96 0.37 2.35 2.39
N GLN A 97 0.02 1.14 2.84
CA GLN A 97 -0.09 -0.04 1.98
C GLN A 97 -1.20 0.13 0.94
N LEU A 98 -2.39 0.61 1.33
CA LEU A 98 -3.49 0.91 0.42
C LEU A 98 -3.10 1.95 -0.63
N LYS A 99 -2.43 3.03 -0.20
CA LYS A 99 -1.92 4.06 -1.11
C LYS A 99 -0.91 3.52 -2.12
N GLN A 100 -0.01 2.64 -1.69
CA GLN A 100 0.99 2.01 -2.56
C GLN A 100 0.34 1.06 -3.56
N SER A 101 -0.58 0.21 -3.10
CA SER A 101 -1.36 -0.71 -3.95
C SER A 101 -2.22 0.05 -4.96
N GLY A 102 -2.88 1.13 -4.51
CA GLY A 102 -3.66 1.99 -5.37
C GLY A 102 -2.85 2.63 -6.50
N LYS A 103 -1.59 3.02 -6.25
CA LYS A 103 -0.69 3.53 -7.30
C LYS A 103 -0.36 2.48 -8.37
N ILE A 104 -0.21 1.21 -7.96
CA ILE A 104 0.02 0.10 -8.91
C ILE A 104 -1.23 -0.09 -9.76
N LEU A 105 -2.41 -0.19 -9.14
CA LEU A 105 -3.68 -0.33 -9.84
C LEU A 105 -3.95 0.82 -10.81
N LEU A 106 -3.62 2.07 -10.45
CA LEU A 106 -3.77 3.20 -11.36
C LEU A 106 -2.93 3.05 -12.62
N LYS A 107 -1.68 2.59 -12.47
CA LYS A 107 -0.80 2.32 -13.61
C LYS A 107 -1.37 1.23 -14.52
N ASP A 108 -1.92 0.17 -13.94
CA ASP A 108 -2.52 -0.93 -14.70
C ASP A 108 -3.81 -0.47 -15.42
N ILE A 109 -4.64 0.34 -14.75
CA ILE A 109 -5.82 0.95 -15.38
C ILE A 109 -5.43 1.84 -16.56
N ASP A 110 -4.34 2.62 -16.47
CA ASP A 110 -3.86 3.45 -17.57
C ASP A 110 -3.41 2.61 -18.78
N GLN A 111 -2.72 1.51 -18.55
CA GLN A 111 -2.33 0.58 -19.61
C GLN A 111 -3.56 -0.09 -20.25
N LEU A 112 -4.54 -0.49 -19.42
CA LEU A 112 -5.78 -1.07 -19.88
C LEU A 112 -6.58 -0.08 -20.73
N LEU A 113 -6.76 1.17 -20.27
CA LEU A 113 -7.44 2.23 -21.01
C LEU A 113 -6.78 2.49 -22.36
N ALA A 114 -5.45 2.59 -22.40
CA ALA A 114 -4.71 2.76 -23.65
C ALA A 114 -4.93 1.59 -24.62
N SER A 115 -4.95 0.35 -24.10
CA SER A 115 -5.19 -0.84 -24.90
C SER A 115 -6.61 -0.92 -25.42
N ILE A 116 -7.62 -0.67 -24.60
CA ILE A 116 -9.03 -0.65 -25.01
C ILE A 116 -9.23 0.46 -26.07
N LYS A 117 -8.70 1.67 -25.85
CA LYS A 117 -8.80 2.78 -26.80
C LYS A 117 -8.23 2.40 -28.17
N ARG A 118 -7.04 1.82 -28.20
CA ARG A 118 -6.39 1.37 -29.45
C ARG A 118 -7.26 0.35 -30.18
N GLN A 119 -7.79 -0.64 -29.47
CA GLN A 119 -8.65 -1.66 -30.07
C GLN A 119 -10.03 -1.08 -30.50
N ALA A 120 -10.61 -0.18 -29.73
CA ALA A 120 -11.85 0.49 -30.10
C ALA A 120 -11.72 1.28 -31.41
N ILE A 121 -10.60 2.00 -31.60
CA ILE A 121 -10.32 2.73 -32.85
C ILE A 121 -10.08 1.75 -33.99
N LYS A 122 -9.28 0.69 -33.79
CA LYS A 122 -9.02 -0.33 -34.81
C LYS A 122 -10.29 -0.99 -35.33
N HIS A 123 -11.25 -1.26 -34.44
CA HIS A 123 -12.46 -1.98 -34.75
C HIS A 123 -13.71 -1.08 -34.84
N LYS A 124 -13.53 0.21 -35.08
CA LYS A 124 -14.65 1.18 -35.15
C LYS A 124 -15.70 0.87 -36.22
N TYR A 125 -15.30 0.15 -37.27
CA TYR A 125 -16.20 -0.27 -38.37
C TYR A 125 -16.40 -1.80 -38.45
N THR A 126 -15.84 -2.57 -37.52
CA THR A 126 -16.05 -4.03 -37.46
C THR A 126 -17.45 -4.30 -36.94
N LEU A 127 -18.33 -4.78 -37.82
CA LEU A 127 -19.72 -5.08 -37.48
C LEU A 127 -19.80 -6.25 -36.50
N CYS A 128 -20.66 -6.12 -35.54
CA CYS A 128 -21.07 -7.21 -34.65
C CYS A 128 -22.53 -7.02 -34.23
N ILE A 129 -23.14 -8.09 -33.73
CA ILE A 129 -24.53 -8.04 -33.28
C ILE A 129 -24.61 -7.52 -31.84
N GLY A 130 -25.46 -6.55 -31.59
CA GLY A 130 -25.92 -6.21 -30.25
C GLY A 130 -26.83 -7.32 -29.72
N ARG A 131 -26.93 -7.45 -28.39
CA ARG A 131 -27.73 -8.47 -27.72
C ARG A 131 -28.55 -7.85 -26.61
N SER A 132 -29.79 -8.29 -26.48
CA SER A 132 -30.66 -7.99 -25.37
C SER A 132 -31.34 -9.29 -24.93
N HIS A 133 -31.37 -9.56 -23.62
CA HIS A 133 -31.89 -10.81 -23.06
C HIS A 133 -31.31 -12.09 -23.69
N GLY A 134 -30.04 -12.04 -24.12
CA GLY A 134 -29.38 -13.17 -24.76
C GLY A 134 -29.70 -13.41 -26.23
N ILE A 135 -30.61 -12.65 -26.83
CA ILE A 135 -31.01 -12.73 -28.25
C ILE A 135 -30.40 -11.61 -29.08
N HIS A 136 -30.42 -11.75 -30.39
CA HIS A 136 -29.94 -10.74 -31.32
C HIS A 136 -30.81 -9.47 -31.26
N ALA A 137 -30.17 -8.31 -31.22
CA ALA A 137 -30.76 -7.00 -31.29
C ALA A 137 -30.19 -6.23 -32.50
N GLU A 138 -30.07 -4.93 -32.39
CA GLU A 138 -29.56 -4.08 -33.48
C GLU A 138 -28.07 -4.35 -33.79
N PRO A 139 -27.66 -4.25 -35.06
CA PRO A 139 -26.22 -4.27 -35.41
C PRO A 139 -25.48 -3.08 -34.74
N ILE A 140 -24.33 -3.39 -34.20
CA ILE A 140 -23.41 -2.42 -33.61
C ILE A 140 -22.01 -2.62 -34.16
N THR A 141 -21.02 -1.85 -33.70
CA THR A 141 -19.63 -2.14 -34.02
C THR A 141 -18.88 -2.65 -32.78
N PHE A 142 -17.88 -3.49 -33.01
CA PHE A 142 -17.03 -4.00 -31.93
C PHE A 142 -16.28 -2.86 -31.24
N GLY A 143 -15.89 -1.82 -32.00
CA GLY A 143 -15.29 -0.61 -31.42
C GLY A 143 -16.22 0.13 -30.46
N LEU A 144 -17.53 0.24 -30.77
CA LEU A 144 -18.51 0.84 -29.87
C LEU A 144 -18.67 0.03 -28.59
N LYS A 145 -18.71 -1.30 -28.69
CA LYS A 145 -18.72 -2.20 -27.52
C LYS A 145 -17.50 -1.99 -26.62
N LEU A 146 -16.30 -1.85 -27.19
CA LEU A 146 -15.10 -1.58 -26.43
C LEU A 146 -15.11 -0.18 -25.80
N LEU A 147 -15.73 0.80 -26.45
CA LEU A 147 -15.84 2.16 -25.92
C LEU A 147 -16.64 2.20 -24.63
N THR A 148 -17.68 1.37 -24.45
CA THR A 148 -18.41 1.30 -23.19
C THR A 148 -17.51 0.88 -22.04
N PHE A 149 -16.70 -0.16 -22.21
CA PHE A 149 -15.71 -0.58 -21.22
C PHE A 149 -14.68 0.51 -20.93
N HIS A 150 -14.20 1.21 -21.98
CA HIS A 150 -13.27 2.34 -21.78
C HIS A 150 -13.87 3.40 -20.85
N GLN A 151 -15.13 3.78 -21.06
CA GLN A 151 -15.81 4.78 -20.25
C GLN A 151 -16.05 4.30 -18.81
N GLU A 152 -16.32 3.01 -18.60
CA GLU A 152 -16.45 2.41 -17.28
C GLU A 152 -15.12 2.48 -16.52
N PHE A 153 -14.01 2.04 -17.12
CA PHE A 153 -12.70 2.10 -16.51
C PHE A 153 -12.21 3.52 -16.26
N LEU A 154 -12.57 4.47 -17.12
CA LEU A 154 -12.26 5.89 -16.91
C LEU A 154 -12.97 6.45 -15.65
N ARG A 155 -14.24 6.08 -15.44
CA ARG A 155 -14.97 6.43 -14.21
C ARG A 155 -14.37 5.73 -12.99
N ASN A 156 -13.98 4.45 -13.10
CA ASN A 156 -13.37 3.70 -12.02
C ASN A 156 -12.00 4.27 -11.64
N LYS A 157 -11.20 4.70 -12.62
CA LYS A 157 -9.92 5.41 -12.36
C LYS A 157 -10.16 6.65 -11.49
N ARG A 158 -11.18 7.46 -11.80
CA ARG A 158 -11.52 8.65 -11.01
C ARG A 158 -11.91 8.29 -9.57
N ARG A 159 -12.73 7.24 -9.38
CA ARG A 159 -13.12 6.76 -8.05
C ARG A 159 -11.88 6.31 -7.25
N LEU A 160 -11.00 5.52 -7.86
CA LEU A 160 -9.77 5.05 -7.22
C LEU A 160 -8.84 6.22 -6.83
N LEU A 161 -8.69 7.23 -7.71
CA LEU A 161 -7.92 8.44 -7.38
C LEU A 161 -8.48 9.18 -6.16
N ASN A 162 -9.80 9.31 -6.08
CA ASN A 162 -10.45 9.94 -4.92
C ASN A 162 -10.22 9.14 -3.64
N SER A 163 -10.41 7.81 -3.69
CA SER A 163 -10.16 6.93 -2.53
C SER A 163 -8.72 7.00 -2.05
N ILE A 164 -7.74 7.02 -2.97
CA ILE A 164 -6.31 7.18 -2.61
C ILE A 164 -6.07 8.55 -1.95
N LYS A 165 -6.74 9.59 -2.40
CA LYS A 165 -6.64 10.92 -1.78
C LYS A 165 -7.19 10.89 -0.35
N GLU A 166 -8.37 10.31 -0.15
CA GLU A 166 -9.03 10.22 1.17
C GLU A 166 -8.18 9.47 2.19
N ILE A 167 -7.62 8.32 1.84
CA ILE A 167 -6.76 7.54 2.76
C ILE A 167 -5.36 8.14 2.97
N SER A 168 -5.03 9.25 2.33
CA SER A 168 -3.68 9.85 2.38
C SER A 168 -3.62 11.09 3.26
N THR A 169 -4.72 11.44 3.90
CA THR A 169 -4.85 12.60 4.80
C THR A 169 -4.54 12.21 6.24
#